data_8b7f29657fcd64df016ee5055b4cda35
#
_entry.id   8b7f29657fcd64df016ee5055b4cda35
#
_cell.length_a   1.000
_cell.length_b   1.000
_cell.length_c   1.000
_cell.angle_alpha   90.00
_cell.angle_beta   90.00
_cell.angle_gamma   90.00
#
_symmetry.space_group_name_H-M   'P 1'
#
loop_
_entity.id
_entity.type
_entity.pdbx_description
1 polymer ?
#
loop_
_entity_poly.entity_id
_entity_poly.type
_entity_poly.pdbx_seq_one_letter_code
_entity_poly.pdbx_strand_id
1 'polypeptide(L)'
;MSMKTGISVTIALLVVIAVFCGCGKSAPPATSTAAQQPASTPSAPPASAPTASSPPPVPSAASNLPAAPVDGDLPGVKIALNELKRTSTTVTLKFTVYNTSDKEFQTQGIFDGDEFHRFRHVGAIHLIDAESKKKYFVVTDSDGNFLCSNNILNIAPRSQITLWAKFPAPPNEVRKITVEIPNFVPIEDVAIVQ
;
A
#
# COMPACT_ATOMS: atom_id res chain seq x y z
N MET A 1 2.17 -55.09 -19.73
CA MET A 1 1.17 -55.45 -18.71
C MET A 1 1.06 -54.20 -17.84
N SER A 2 0.22 -53.30 -18.16
CA SER A 2 -1.23 -53.17 -17.91
C SER A 2 -1.56 -53.10 -16.42
N MET A 3 -1.92 -51.90 -15.97
CA MET A 3 -3.18 -51.70 -15.23
C MET A 3 -3.46 -50.20 -15.05
N LYS A 4 -4.46 -49.73 -15.78
CA LYS A 4 -5.19 -48.47 -15.58
C LYS A 4 -6.08 -48.60 -14.35
N THR A 5 -6.11 -47.63 -13.48
CA THR A 5 -7.21 -47.48 -12.53
C THR A 5 -7.70 -46.03 -12.60
N GLY A 6 -8.80 -45.83 -13.29
CA GLY A 6 -9.54 -44.56 -13.31
C GLY A 6 -10.41 -44.47 -12.06
N ILE A 7 -10.37 -43.32 -11.43
CA ILE A 7 -11.35 -42.96 -10.40
C ILE A 7 -12.18 -41.81 -10.97
N SER A 8 -13.42 -42.20 -11.31
CA SER A 8 -14.49 -41.28 -11.71
C SER A 8 -15.13 -40.73 -10.43
N VAL A 9 -15.01 -39.44 -10.18
CA VAL A 9 -15.75 -38.80 -9.09
C VAL A 9 -16.87 -37.95 -9.71
N THR A 10 -18.07 -38.48 -9.52
CA THR A 10 -19.34 -37.89 -9.92
C THR A 10 -19.65 -36.73 -8.93
N ILE A 11 -19.68 -35.52 -9.37
CA ILE A 11 -20.08 -34.34 -8.56
C ILE A 11 -21.60 -34.22 -8.71
N ALA A 12 -22.31 -34.42 -7.61
CA ALA A 12 -23.73 -34.16 -7.48
C ALA A 12 -23.94 -32.65 -7.26
N LEU A 13 -24.66 -32.06 -8.20
CA LEU A 13 -25.10 -30.66 -8.19
C LEU A 13 -26.33 -30.51 -7.29
N LEU A 14 -26.23 -29.81 -6.18
CA LEU A 14 -27.35 -29.45 -5.32
C LEU A 14 -27.59 -27.94 -5.41
N VAL A 15 -28.59 -27.58 -6.22
CA VAL A 15 -29.11 -26.22 -6.35
C VAL A 15 -30.14 -26.00 -5.24
N VAL A 16 -29.87 -25.09 -4.33
CA VAL A 16 -30.88 -24.56 -3.39
C VAL A 16 -31.19 -23.11 -3.77
N ILE A 17 -32.35 -22.92 -4.35
CA ILE A 17 -32.93 -21.61 -4.62
C ILE A 17 -33.76 -21.21 -3.38
N ALA A 18 -33.35 -20.17 -2.67
CA ALA A 18 -34.20 -19.49 -1.69
C ALA A 18 -34.58 -18.12 -2.21
N VAL A 19 -35.80 -18.03 -2.66
CA VAL A 19 -36.49 -16.79 -3.00
C VAL A 19 -36.99 -16.16 -1.70
N PHE A 20 -36.53 -14.96 -1.36
CA PHE A 20 -37.19 -14.13 -0.37
C PHE A 20 -37.60 -12.82 -1.03
N CYS A 21 -38.91 -12.76 -1.30
CA CYS A 21 -39.64 -11.57 -1.69
C CYS A 21 -40.04 -10.83 -0.42
N GLY A 22 -39.70 -9.54 -0.28
CA GLY A 22 -40.10 -8.70 0.86
C GLY A 22 -40.25 -7.28 0.40
N CYS A 23 -41.42 -6.92 -0.09
CA CYS A 23 -41.88 -5.53 -0.34
C CYS A 23 -42.06 -4.79 1.00
N GLY A 24 -41.50 -3.60 1.11
CA GLY A 24 -41.79 -2.63 2.17
C GLY A 24 -41.73 -1.22 1.62
N LYS A 25 -42.85 -0.76 1.21
CA LYS A 25 -43.18 0.57 0.63
C LYS A 25 -43.51 1.50 1.78
N SER A 26 -42.92 2.70 1.85
CA SER A 26 -43.58 3.91 2.36
C SER A 26 -42.81 5.16 1.96
N ALA A 27 -43.42 6.00 1.21
CA ALA A 27 -43.03 7.36 0.81
C ALA A 27 -43.78 8.39 1.68
N PRO A 28 -43.60 9.69 1.43
CA PRO A 28 -43.45 10.77 2.38
C PRO A 28 -44.76 11.50 2.65
N PRO A 29 -44.82 12.57 3.38
CA PRO A 29 -44.86 13.91 2.81
C PRO A 29 -44.21 15.00 3.67
N ALA A 30 -43.63 16.00 3.07
CA ALA A 30 -44.24 17.26 2.62
C ALA A 30 -44.27 18.40 3.64
N THR A 31 -43.68 19.50 3.21
CA THR A 31 -44.19 20.87 3.21
C THR A 31 -44.24 21.63 4.55
N SER A 32 -43.54 22.75 4.63
CA SER A 32 -44.11 24.09 4.72
C SER A 32 -43.03 25.11 5.03
N THR A 33 -42.78 26.00 4.15
CA THR A 33 -43.35 27.36 4.00
C THR A 33 -42.63 28.41 4.82
N ALA A 34 -42.01 29.26 4.06
CA ALA A 34 -42.09 30.72 3.99
C ALA A 34 -41.46 31.60 5.08
N ALA A 35 -40.54 32.35 4.58
CA ALA A 35 -40.48 33.81 4.61
C ALA A 35 -40.34 34.52 5.96
N GLN A 36 -39.27 35.26 6.07
CA GLN A 36 -39.29 36.73 6.15
C GLN A 36 -37.88 37.28 6.33
N GLN A 37 -37.48 38.07 5.37
CA GLN A 37 -36.48 39.12 5.50
C GLN A 37 -37.23 40.40 5.95
N PRO A 38 -36.69 41.29 6.76
CA PRO A 38 -35.85 42.33 6.19
C PRO A 38 -34.65 42.84 7.08
N ALA A 39 -33.66 43.29 6.36
CA ALA A 39 -32.84 44.51 6.51
C ALA A 39 -32.45 45.00 7.90
N SER A 40 -31.14 45.16 8.07
CA SER A 40 -30.51 46.45 8.31
C SER A 40 -29.00 46.30 8.55
N THR A 41 -28.22 46.91 7.68
CA THR A 41 -26.83 47.23 7.86
C THR A 41 -26.66 48.21 9.05
N PRO A 42 -25.60 48.12 9.82
CA PRO A 42 -24.56 49.14 9.62
C PRO A 42 -23.11 48.61 9.56
N SER A 43 -22.39 49.23 8.71
CA SER A 43 -20.96 49.27 8.48
C SER A 43 -20.18 49.46 9.79
N ALA A 44 -19.22 48.58 10.05
CA ALA A 44 -18.16 48.76 11.04
C ALA A 44 -16.80 48.65 10.35
N PRO A 45 -15.76 49.38 10.77
CA PRO A 45 -14.53 49.58 10.03
C PRO A 45 -13.60 48.38 10.03
N PRO A 46 -12.67 48.30 9.06
CA PRO A 46 -11.81 47.12 8.92
C PRO A 46 -10.85 47.00 10.10
N ALA A 47 -11.04 45.98 10.90
CA ALA A 47 -10.06 45.56 11.89
C ALA A 47 -8.86 44.91 11.16
N SER A 48 -7.71 45.46 11.47
CA SER A 48 -6.40 44.98 11.01
C SER A 48 -6.28 43.47 11.21
N ALA A 49 -6.00 42.73 10.15
CA ALA A 49 -5.70 41.32 10.17
C ALA A 49 -4.48 41.04 11.09
N PRO A 50 -4.54 40.13 12.02
CA PRO A 50 -3.35 39.64 12.69
C PRO A 50 -2.49 38.92 11.66
N THR A 51 -1.26 39.33 11.50
CA THR A 51 -0.19 38.67 10.77
C THR A 51 -0.07 37.27 11.33
N ALA A 52 -0.52 36.25 10.55
CA ALA A 52 -0.30 34.88 10.86
C ALA A 52 1.22 34.63 10.86
N SER A 53 1.79 34.55 12.05
CA SER A 53 3.14 33.99 12.22
C SER A 53 3.11 32.57 11.67
N SER A 54 3.85 32.33 10.60
CA SER A 54 4.13 30.99 10.11
C SER A 54 4.66 30.13 11.27
N PRO A 55 4.10 28.96 11.54
CA PRO A 55 4.67 28.08 12.54
C PRO A 55 6.11 27.76 12.13
N PRO A 56 7.05 27.68 13.10
CA PRO A 56 8.43 27.31 12.80
C PRO A 56 8.43 25.96 12.10
N PRO A 57 9.34 25.74 11.10
CA PRO A 57 9.44 24.46 10.44
C PRO A 57 9.73 23.40 11.50
N VAL A 58 8.78 22.46 11.67
CA VAL A 58 9.00 21.25 12.46
C VAL A 58 10.25 20.61 11.86
N PRO A 59 11.28 20.27 12.67
CA PRO A 59 12.43 19.57 12.15
C PRO A 59 11.90 18.26 11.56
N SER A 60 11.92 18.14 10.23
CA SER A 60 11.76 16.86 9.54
C SER A 60 12.78 15.92 10.16
N ALA A 61 12.31 14.92 10.90
CA ALA A 61 13.17 13.85 11.34
C ALA A 61 13.86 13.33 10.07
N ALA A 62 15.16 13.54 10.00
CA ALA A 62 15.96 13.15 8.86
C ALA A 62 15.79 11.64 8.68
N SER A 63 15.01 11.26 7.70
CA SER A 63 14.92 9.90 7.23
C SER A 63 16.30 9.55 6.68
N ASN A 64 17.09 8.76 7.38
CA ASN A 64 18.40 8.28 6.94
C ASN A 64 18.24 7.18 5.86
N LEU A 65 17.23 7.31 5.00
CA LEU A 65 17.03 6.45 3.85
C LEU A 65 17.88 6.96 2.69
N PRO A 66 18.40 6.09 1.83
CA PRO A 66 19.15 6.53 0.66
C PRO A 66 18.27 7.49 -0.15
N ALA A 67 18.72 8.74 -0.25
CA ALA A 67 18.00 9.80 -0.96
C ALA A 67 18.02 9.60 -2.49
N ALA A 68 18.85 8.70 -2.99
CA ALA A 68 19.00 8.42 -4.41
C ALA A 68 18.28 7.10 -4.79
N PRO A 69 17.58 7.09 -5.94
CA PRO A 69 17.01 5.86 -6.48
C PRO A 69 18.09 4.82 -6.79
N VAL A 70 17.83 3.56 -6.42
CA VAL A 70 18.70 2.42 -6.65
C VAL A 70 18.27 1.74 -7.96
N ASP A 71 19.25 1.37 -8.77
CA ASP A 71 19.03 0.54 -9.97
C ASP A 71 18.86 -0.93 -9.58
N GLY A 72 18.17 -1.68 -10.43
CA GLY A 72 18.03 -3.13 -10.35
C GLY A 72 18.34 -3.79 -11.68
N ASP A 73 18.00 -5.08 -11.78
CA ASP A 73 18.18 -5.87 -13.00
C ASP A 73 17.17 -5.51 -14.11
N LEU A 74 16.26 -4.58 -13.82
CA LEU A 74 15.19 -4.16 -14.72
C LEU A 74 15.59 -2.86 -15.45
N PRO A 75 15.88 -2.90 -16.76
CA PRO A 75 16.33 -1.73 -17.50
C PRO A 75 15.32 -0.58 -17.45
N GLY A 76 15.77 0.60 -17.03
CA GLY A 76 14.94 1.80 -16.96
C GLY A 76 13.99 1.84 -15.77
N VAL A 77 14.12 0.91 -14.81
CA VAL A 77 13.34 0.92 -13.58
C VAL A 77 14.26 1.13 -12.39
N LYS A 78 13.89 2.06 -11.53
CA LYS A 78 14.63 2.38 -10.29
C LYS A 78 13.67 2.37 -9.11
N ILE A 79 14.20 2.15 -7.92
CA ILE A 79 13.44 2.26 -6.67
C ILE A 79 14.12 3.23 -5.71
N ALA A 80 13.32 3.92 -4.91
CA ALA A 80 13.79 4.69 -3.77
C ALA A 80 12.96 4.33 -2.53
N LEU A 81 13.62 4.07 -1.42
CA LEU A 81 12.95 3.89 -0.15
C LEU A 81 12.55 5.25 0.42
N ASN A 82 11.27 5.38 0.76
CA ASN A 82 10.72 6.62 1.31
C ASN A 82 10.74 6.58 2.84
N GLU A 83 10.30 5.46 3.41
CA GLU A 83 10.14 5.33 4.85
C GLU A 83 10.14 3.86 5.27
N LEU A 84 10.79 3.56 6.40
CA LEU A 84 10.65 2.30 7.11
C LEU A 84 10.29 2.62 8.56
N LYS A 85 8.98 2.62 8.84
CA LYS A 85 8.44 3.11 10.12
C LYS A 85 7.91 1.99 11.00
N ARG A 86 8.32 1.99 12.27
CA ARG A 86 7.81 1.10 13.29
C ARG A 86 6.51 1.65 13.88
N THR A 87 5.54 0.77 14.05
CA THR A 87 4.27 1.08 14.73
C THR A 87 3.91 -0.12 15.60
N SER A 88 4.14 -0.02 16.90
CA SER A 88 3.89 -1.10 17.87
C SER A 88 4.52 -2.43 17.43
N THR A 89 3.69 -3.38 16.99
CA THR A 89 4.10 -4.75 16.62
C THR A 89 4.46 -4.92 15.14
N THR A 90 4.39 -3.86 14.35
CA THR A 90 4.66 -3.91 12.91
C THR A 90 5.64 -2.84 12.45
N VAL A 91 6.26 -3.08 11.31
CA VAL A 91 7.05 -2.09 10.56
C VAL A 91 6.42 -1.94 9.18
N THR A 92 6.23 -0.71 8.75
CA THR A 92 5.71 -0.39 7.42
C THR A 92 6.82 0.19 6.56
N LEU A 93 7.09 -0.47 5.45
CA LEU A 93 7.96 0.03 4.38
C LEU A 93 7.11 0.80 3.38
N LYS A 94 7.57 1.99 2.98
CA LYS A 94 7.08 2.72 1.80
C LYS A 94 8.24 2.94 0.84
N PHE A 95 8.00 2.74 -0.43
CA PHE A 95 9.01 2.94 -1.47
C PHE A 95 8.35 3.39 -2.77
N THR A 96 9.12 4.03 -3.63
CA THR A 96 8.65 4.51 -4.94
C THR A 96 9.39 3.75 -6.03
N VAL A 97 8.64 3.28 -7.00
CA VAL A 97 9.15 2.68 -8.23
C VAL A 97 9.06 3.72 -9.34
N TYR A 98 10.17 3.98 -10.00
CA TYR A 98 10.31 4.92 -11.10
C TYR A 98 10.47 4.16 -12.41
N ASN A 99 9.62 4.43 -13.37
CA ASN A 99 9.83 4.03 -14.77
C ASN A 99 10.49 5.20 -15.49
N THR A 100 11.81 5.13 -15.70
CA THR A 100 12.58 6.18 -16.39
C THR A 100 12.65 5.95 -17.89
N SER A 101 12.04 4.87 -18.40
CA SER A 101 12.02 4.51 -19.80
C SER A 101 10.89 5.22 -20.57
N ASP A 102 10.96 5.16 -21.90
CA ASP A 102 9.91 5.67 -22.80
C ASP A 102 8.82 4.63 -23.11
N LYS A 103 8.85 3.47 -22.41
CA LYS A 103 7.88 2.39 -22.56
C LYS A 103 7.14 2.15 -21.27
N GLU A 104 5.92 1.65 -21.37
CA GLU A 104 5.17 1.19 -20.20
C GLU A 104 5.91 0.03 -19.52
N PHE A 105 6.03 0.10 -18.22
CA PHE A 105 6.61 -0.96 -17.40
C PHE A 105 5.50 -1.86 -16.83
N GLN A 106 5.58 -3.15 -17.18
CA GLN A 106 4.64 -4.15 -16.68
C GLN A 106 5.08 -4.63 -15.29
N THR A 107 4.21 -4.47 -14.31
CA THR A 107 4.50 -4.79 -12.90
C THR A 107 4.13 -6.22 -12.51
N GLN A 108 3.36 -6.91 -13.35
CA GLN A 108 2.89 -8.26 -13.07
C GLN A 108 4.08 -9.23 -12.93
N GLY A 109 4.10 -9.99 -11.83
CA GLY A 109 5.13 -10.97 -11.58
C GLY A 109 6.48 -10.41 -11.10
N ILE A 110 6.62 -9.09 -10.96
CA ILE A 110 7.90 -8.47 -10.61
C ILE A 110 8.13 -8.48 -9.09
N PHE A 111 7.09 -8.24 -8.31
CA PHE A 111 7.20 -8.04 -6.86
C PHE A 111 6.44 -9.08 -6.03
N ASP A 112 5.76 -10.03 -6.67
CA ASP A 112 4.87 -10.98 -5.98
C ASP A 112 5.55 -12.28 -5.57
N GLY A 113 6.69 -12.61 -6.18
CA GLY A 113 7.41 -13.85 -5.92
C GLY A 113 6.64 -15.13 -6.30
N ASP A 114 5.51 -14.99 -7.01
CA ASP A 114 4.76 -16.14 -7.50
C ASP A 114 5.43 -16.72 -8.76
N GLU A 115 5.69 -18.03 -8.75
CA GLU A 115 6.28 -18.77 -9.88
C GLU A 115 5.49 -18.59 -11.19
N PHE A 116 4.20 -18.35 -11.08
CA PHE A 116 3.30 -18.18 -12.24
C PHE A 116 3.08 -16.72 -12.64
N HIS A 117 3.68 -15.77 -11.95
CA HIS A 117 3.57 -14.33 -12.24
C HIS A 117 2.12 -13.83 -12.38
N ARG A 118 1.21 -14.37 -11.56
CA ARG A 118 -0.23 -14.10 -11.67
C ARG A 118 -0.72 -12.90 -10.88
N PHE A 119 0.00 -12.55 -9.84
CA PHE A 119 -0.43 -11.52 -8.91
C PHE A 119 0.22 -10.18 -9.18
N ARG A 120 -0.39 -9.14 -8.68
CA ARG A 120 0.06 -7.76 -8.79
C ARG A 120 0.15 -7.14 -7.40
N HIS A 121 0.95 -7.74 -6.53
CA HIS A 121 1.19 -7.27 -5.17
C HIS A 121 2.70 -7.29 -4.87
N VAL A 122 3.08 -6.67 -3.75
CA VAL A 122 4.48 -6.60 -3.31
C VAL A 122 4.79 -7.60 -2.19
N GLY A 123 4.16 -8.76 -2.21
CA GLY A 123 4.25 -9.77 -1.14
C GLY A 123 5.60 -10.47 -1.02
N ALA A 124 6.44 -10.45 -2.05
CA ALA A 124 7.75 -11.11 -2.03
C ALA A 124 8.88 -10.26 -1.43
N ILE A 125 8.59 -9.03 -1.04
CA ILE A 125 9.56 -8.18 -0.33
C ILE A 125 9.79 -8.76 1.06
N HIS A 126 11.03 -8.71 1.54
CA HIS A 126 11.34 -9.08 2.91
C HIS A 126 12.44 -8.23 3.52
N LEU A 127 12.46 -8.21 4.85
CA LEU A 127 13.48 -7.55 5.62
C LEU A 127 14.44 -8.60 6.17
N ILE A 128 15.73 -8.29 6.22
CA ILE A 128 16.76 -9.19 6.74
C ILE A 128 17.51 -8.49 7.87
N ASP A 129 17.44 -9.06 9.05
CA ASP A 129 18.31 -8.71 10.16
C ASP A 129 19.59 -9.56 10.04
N ALA A 130 20.66 -8.91 9.60
CA ALA A 130 21.94 -9.56 9.34
C ALA A 130 22.59 -10.09 10.64
N GLU A 131 22.37 -9.42 11.79
CA GLU A 131 22.97 -9.82 13.07
C GLU A 131 22.32 -11.09 13.62
N SER A 132 20.98 -11.13 13.68
CA SER A 132 20.25 -12.30 14.16
C SER A 132 20.00 -13.36 13.09
N LYS A 133 20.35 -13.09 11.83
CA LYS A 133 20.11 -13.93 10.65
C LYS A 133 18.61 -14.27 10.47
N LYS A 134 17.75 -13.33 10.82
CA LYS A 134 16.31 -13.47 10.69
C LYS A 134 15.78 -12.75 9.46
N LYS A 135 14.81 -13.39 8.80
CA LYS A 135 14.07 -12.85 7.67
C LYS A 135 12.64 -12.58 8.11
N TYR A 136 12.13 -11.39 7.79
CA TYR A 136 10.77 -10.96 8.09
C TYR A 136 10.01 -10.83 6.78
N PHE A 137 8.91 -11.56 6.67
CA PHE A 137 8.05 -11.57 5.49
C PHE A 137 6.88 -10.63 5.67
N VAL A 138 6.23 -10.25 4.56
CA VAL A 138 5.02 -9.44 4.60
C VAL A 138 3.94 -10.16 5.41
N VAL A 139 3.29 -9.40 6.31
CA VAL A 139 2.20 -9.92 7.15
C VAL A 139 1.00 -10.28 6.29
N THR A 140 0.33 -11.37 6.63
CA THR A 140 -0.96 -11.75 6.06
C THR A 140 -2.09 -11.54 7.06
N ASP A 141 -3.30 -11.26 6.57
CA ASP A 141 -4.52 -11.27 7.38
C ASP A 141 -5.02 -12.69 7.65
N SER A 142 -6.17 -12.82 8.34
CA SER A 142 -6.79 -14.11 8.65
C SER A 142 -7.23 -14.91 7.42
N ASP A 143 -7.46 -14.22 6.31
CA ASP A 143 -7.89 -14.81 5.04
C ASP A 143 -6.70 -15.15 4.13
N GLY A 144 -5.47 -14.89 4.60
CA GLY A 144 -4.23 -15.17 3.89
C GLY A 144 -3.82 -14.09 2.89
N ASN A 145 -4.47 -12.91 2.88
CA ASN A 145 -4.08 -11.82 2.00
C ASN A 145 -2.90 -11.05 2.58
N PHE A 146 -1.95 -10.70 1.75
CA PHE A 146 -0.81 -9.88 2.16
C PHE A 146 -1.22 -8.45 2.51
N LEU A 147 -0.73 -7.94 3.63
CA LEU A 147 -0.90 -6.54 4.03
C LEU A 147 0.13 -5.66 3.30
N CYS A 148 -0.13 -5.41 2.03
CA CYS A 148 0.73 -4.62 1.15
C CYS A 148 -0.08 -3.99 -0.01
N SER A 149 0.59 -3.18 -0.82
CA SER A 149 0.01 -2.72 -2.09
C SER A 149 -0.35 -3.90 -2.99
N ASN A 150 -1.57 -3.91 -3.47
CA ASN A 150 -2.11 -4.92 -4.38
C ASN A 150 -2.77 -4.24 -5.60
N ASN A 151 -3.17 -5.03 -6.60
CA ASN A 151 -3.72 -4.53 -7.86
C ASN A 151 -2.84 -3.48 -8.53
N ILE A 152 -1.52 -3.65 -8.44
CA ILE A 152 -0.56 -2.71 -8.97
C ILE A 152 -0.72 -2.66 -10.49
N LEU A 153 -1.06 -1.47 -11.00
CA LEU A 153 -1.16 -1.23 -12.43
C LEU A 153 0.23 -1.07 -13.05
N ASN A 154 0.30 -1.25 -14.36
CA ASN A 154 1.51 -0.95 -15.11
C ASN A 154 1.89 0.53 -14.93
N ILE A 155 3.19 0.80 -14.92
CA ILE A 155 3.69 2.16 -14.74
C ILE A 155 3.93 2.79 -16.10
N ALA A 156 3.23 3.88 -16.39
CA ALA A 156 3.37 4.61 -17.65
C ALA A 156 4.81 5.08 -17.88
N PRO A 157 5.20 5.36 -19.13
CA PRO A 157 6.50 5.94 -19.44
C PRO A 157 6.78 7.20 -18.63
N ARG A 158 8.02 7.37 -18.16
CA ARG A 158 8.48 8.55 -17.40
C ARG A 158 7.62 8.86 -16.16
N SER A 159 7.07 7.82 -15.53
CA SER A 159 6.13 7.92 -14.42
C SER A 159 6.63 7.15 -13.21
N GLN A 160 5.93 7.31 -12.09
CA GLN A 160 6.28 6.63 -10.84
C GLN A 160 5.04 6.20 -10.06
N ILE A 161 5.20 5.23 -9.19
CA ILE A 161 4.17 4.76 -8.26
C ILE A 161 4.77 4.54 -6.87
N THR A 162 4.05 4.93 -5.83
CA THR A 162 4.45 4.64 -4.45
C THR A 162 3.71 3.41 -3.94
N LEU A 163 4.47 2.48 -3.38
CA LEU A 163 4.01 1.20 -2.89
C LEU A 163 4.36 1.06 -1.40
N TRP A 164 3.69 0.14 -0.73
CA TRP A 164 3.94 -0.15 0.68
C TRP A 164 3.79 -1.63 0.98
N ALA A 165 4.47 -2.07 2.05
CA ALA A 165 4.33 -3.40 2.62
C ALA A 165 4.50 -3.34 4.14
N LYS A 166 3.79 -4.21 4.87
CA LYS A 166 3.83 -4.29 6.32
C LYS A 166 4.46 -5.59 6.77
N PHE A 167 5.34 -5.50 7.77
CA PHE A 167 6.10 -6.63 8.31
C PHE A 167 5.90 -6.73 9.83
N PRO A 168 6.15 -7.90 10.44
CA PRO A 168 6.30 -7.99 11.88
C PRO A 168 7.45 -7.10 12.33
N ALA A 169 7.31 -6.41 13.46
CA ALA A 169 8.39 -5.58 13.97
C ALA A 169 9.56 -6.45 14.46
N PRO A 170 10.80 -6.20 14.02
CA PRO A 170 11.98 -6.75 14.67
C PRO A 170 12.05 -6.32 16.15
N PRO A 171 12.88 -6.95 17.00
CA PRO A 171 13.15 -6.46 18.35
C PRO A 171 13.54 -4.98 18.38
N ASN A 172 13.29 -4.30 19.50
CA ASN A 172 13.51 -2.85 19.60
C ASN A 172 14.99 -2.43 19.48
N GLU A 173 15.88 -3.35 19.74
CA GLU A 173 17.33 -3.18 19.62
C GLU A 173 17.76 -3.05 18.15
N VAL A 174 17.02 -3.68 17.24
CA VAL A 174 17.29 -3.62 15.80
C VAL A 174 16.87 -2.23 15.29
N ARG A 175 17.86 -1.40 15.00
CA ARG A 175 17.68 -0.02 14.51
C ARG A 175 17.86 0.11 13.02
N LYS A 176 18.56 -0.85 12.42
CA LYS A 176 18.84 -0.91 10.99
C LYS A 176 18.55 -2.31 10.48
N ILE A 177 18.17 -2.40 9.23
CA ILE A 177 17.82 -3.66 8.60
C ILE A 177 18.11 -3.60 7.10
N THR A 178 18.31 -4.73 6.46
CA THR A 178 18.42 -4.82 5.00
C THR A 178 17.04 -5.01 4.40
N VAL A 179 16.71 -4.26 3.35
CA VAL A 179 15.48 -4.40 2.57
C VAL A 179 15.81 -5.12 1.27
N GLU A 180 15.19 -6.27 1.04
CA GLU A 180 15.34 -7.06 -0.16
C GLU A 180 14.05 -6.98 -0.98
N ILE A 181 14.15 -6.42 -2.19
CA ILE A 181 13.07 -6.28 -3.17
C ILE A 181 13.46 -7.12 -4.39
N PRO A 182 12.59 -8.02 -4.88
CA PRO A 182 12.91 -8.85 -6.04
C PRO A 182 13.37 -8.03 -7.24
N ASN A 183 14.38 -8.51 -7.94
CA ASN A 183 15.00 -7.86 -9.11
C ASN A 183 15.76 -6.55 -8.82
N PHE A 184 16.00 -6.25 -7.54
CA PHE A 184 16.83 -5.10 -7.14
C PHE A 184 17.94 -5.54 -6.20
N VAL A 185 19.03 -4.78 -6.20
CA VAL A 185 20.12 -5.00 -5.25
C VAL A 185 19.60 -4.77 -3.83
N PRO A 186 19.91 -5.66 -2.86
CA PRO A 186 19.52 -5.45 -1.46
C PRO A 186 20.00 -4.10 -0.95
N ILE A 187 19.13 -3.38 -0.26
CA ILE A 187 19.44 -2.07 0.32
C ILE A 187 19.77 -2.30 1.80
N GLU A 188 21.04 -2.16 2.12
CA GLU A 188 21.56 -2.39 3.46
C GLU A 188 21.45 -1.15 4.37
N ASP A 189 21.60 -1.35 5.67
CA ASP A 189 21.64 -0.28 6.69
C ASP A 189 20.43 0.65 6.71
N VAL A 190 19.27 0.19 6.27
CA VAL A 190 18.03 0.99 6.28
C VAL A 190 17.59 1.23 7.72
N ALA A 191 17.52 2.48 8.13
CA ALA A 191 17.10 2.87 9.48
C ALA A 191 15.61 2.63 9.69
N ILE A 192 15.26 2.01 10.82
CA ILE A 192 13.88 1.86 11.27
C ILE A 192 13.52 3.07 12.12
N VAL A 193 12.68 3.97 11.60
CA VAL A 193 12.18 5.14 12.34
C VAL A 193 11.02 4.76 13.25
N GLN A 194 10.87 5.49 14.36
CA GLN A 194 9.82 5.27 15.37
C GLN A 194 8.56 6.06 15.04
#